data_a0fd1b569c5a55c5e2edebc25db58cfb
#
_entry.id   a0fd1b569c5a55c5e2edebc25db58cfb
#
_cell.length_a   1.000
_cell.length_b   1.000
_cell.length_c   1.000
_cell.angle_alpha   90.00
_cell.angle_beta   90.00
_cell.angle_gamma   90.00
#
_symmetry.space_group_name_H-M   'P 1'
#
loop_
_entity.id
_entity.type
_entity.pdbx_description
1 polymer ?
#
loop_
_entity_poly.entity_id
_entity_poly.type
_entity_poly.pdbx_seq_one_letter_code
_entity_poly.pdbx_strand_id
1 'polypeptide(L)'
;RILNVSEPKKLAFGHMPNRYFLAVTTGKTDFKEVRKGFIGHGTITWLIPDGVSHSTDTKIVTASVVDGILTANVNNNGSNSVWPTYRFKSTADNGWYGIVHAGGTLELGNRAETEGVDYKQDETLLDTVDFNEAGWSDWSGTYPPDPNNFDLSGTTTVSGSGTQRGLRLGTYGNNTKTWNGAGKVYTLQADSEGNIGADKFYCYWNSFFWPTRMGQTGLQDIIFWSGNDIVARWYIAKDDKNGNTALCRAFYNDGNGNGKLRQVFSFRFTSSHKPEENPFCDRRGDSDFWKIGAKLRFYFNKKYYEITANNLTDKKITRVSYVFTNFDKRTGSQFVASNMIRRILIRKLYVDKWSDVPNKFSNGSELVVDTESATISLNGMPANDEAVNPPLFAPLKPGNNKIEFYQSDWSQSTPEITVEWKERY
;
A
#
# COMPACT_ATOMS: atom_id res chain seq x y z
N ARG A 1 -7.28 64.53 -14.95
CA ARG A 1 -6.81 63.13 -14.82
C ARG A 1 -7.93 62.08 -14.90
N ILE A 2 -9.17 62.41 -14.50
CA ILE A 2 -10.31 61.47 -14.52
C ILE A 2 -10.75 61.11 -15.95
N LEU A 3 -10.60 62.01 -16.89
CA LEU A 3 -11.00 61.83 -18.30
C LEU A 3 -9.89 61.36 -19.23
N ASN A 4 -8.63 61.38 -18.78
CA ASN A 4 -7.49 60.96 -19.60
C ASN A 4 -7.03 59.57 -19.12
N VAL A 5 -7.71 58.53 -19.55
CA VAL A 5 -7.45 57.13 -19.23
C VAL A 5 -7.24 56.34 -20.53
N SER A 6 -6.24 55.48 -20.54
CA SER A 6 -5.92 54.61 -21.68
C SER A 6 -6.76 53.32 -21.71
N GLU A 7 -7.38 52.99 -20.60
CA GLU A 7 -8.21 51.78 -20.45
C GLU A 7 -9.63 52.13 -20.08
N PRO A 8 -10.64 51.32 -20.46
CA PRO A 8 -12.03 51.52 -20.08
C PRO A 8 -12.17 51.53 -18.55
N LYS A 9 -12.90 52.54 -18.03
CA LYS A 9 -13.23 52.65 -16.60
C LYS A 9 -14.73 52.63 -16.39
N LYS A 10 -15.15 52.31 -15.19
CA LYS A 10 -16.59 52.24 -14.83
C LYS A 10 -17.20 53.64 -14.94
N LEU A 11 -18.20 53.78 -15.81
CA LEU A 11 -19.05 54.92 -15.98
C LEU A 11 -20.44 54.57 -15.46
N ALA A 12 -20.87 55.17 -14.35
CA ALA A 12 -22.19 54.99 -13.76
C ALA A 12 -23.01 56.31 -13.82
N PHE A 13 -24.31 56.17 -14.01
CA PHE A 13 -25.24 57.33 -14.05
C PHE A 13 -26.17 57.28 -12.86
N GLY A 14 -26.42 58.40 -12.22
CA GLY A 14 -27.28 58.50 -11.02
C GLY A 14 -28.71 58.01 -11.20
N HIS A 15 -29.24 58.04 -12.44
CA HIS A 15 -30.58 57.51 -12.76
C HIS A 15 -30.56 55.97 -13.05
N MET A 16 -29.39 55.33 -13.12
CA MET A 16 -29.21 53.91 -13.30
C MET A 16 -28.20 53.35 -12.28
N PRO A 17 -28.49 53.38 -10.98
CA PRO A 17 -27.52 53.10 -9.93
C PRO A 17 -27.05 51.63 -9.93
N ASN A 18 -27.86 50.71 -10.48
CA ASN A 18 -27.57 49.27 -10.51
C ASN A 18 -26.80 48.81 -11.73
N ARG A 19 -26.35 49.76 -12.57
CA ARG A 19 -25.62 49.49 -13.82
C ARG A 19 -24.45 50.43 -14.01
N TYR A 20 -23.44 49.93 -14.70
CA TYR A 20 -22.31 50.73 -15.15
C TYR A 20 -21.91 50.31 -16.58
N PHE A 21 -21.20 51.18 -17.28
CA PHE A 21 -20.56 50.89 -18.56
C PHE A 21 -19.06 50.88 -18.38
N LEU A 22 -18.36 50.05 -19.13
CA LEU A 22 -16.92 50.16 -19.29
C LEU A 22 -16.66 51.18 -20.43
N ALA A 23 -16.18 52.34 -20.08
CA ALA A 23 -16.11 53.47 -21.03
C ALA A 23 -14.74 54.16 -21.00
N VAL A 24 -14.34 54.66 -22.16
CA VAL A 24 -13.17 55.52 -22.34
C VAL A 24 -13.61 56.78 -23.06
N THR A 25 -13.04 57.91 -22.68
CA THR A 25 -13.32 59.17 -23.37
C THR A 25 -12.71 59.19 -24.78
N THR A 26 -13.45 59.67 -25.74
CA THR A 26 -13.00 59.81 -27.11
C THR A 26 -13.29 61.22 -27.66
N GLY A 27 -12.46 61.70 -28.63
CA GLY A 27 -12.62 62.98 -29.21
C GLY A 27 -12.19 64.20 -28.33
N LYS A 28 -12.44 65.38 -28.77
CA LYS A 28 -12.17 66.61 -28.01
C LYS A 28 -13.28 66.86 -27.01
N THR A 29 -12.89 67.06 -25.78
CA THR A 29 -13.80 67.54 -24.76
C THR A 29 -14.00 69.03 -24.93
N ASP A 30 -15.23 69.44 -25.18
CA ASP A 30 -15.55 70.87 -25.34
C ASP A 30 -16.21 71.38 -24.06
N PHE A 31 -15.57 72.35 -23.43
CA PHE A 31 -16.12 73.06 -22.27
C PHE A 31 -16.18 74.52 -22.54
N LYS A 32 -17.38 75.10 -22.50
CA LYS A 32 -17.64 76.50 -22.59
C LYS A 32 -18.05 77.10 -21.26
N GLU A 33 -17.34 78.08 -20.79
CA GLU A 33 -17.71 78.87 -19.62
C GLU A 33 -18.85 79.79 -20.03
N VAL A 34 -20.00 79.69 -19.32
CA VAL A 34 -21.21 80.47 -19.53
C VAL A 34 -21.25 81.66 -18.60
N ARG A 35 -20.72 81.50 -17.36
CA ARG A 35 -20.63 82.55 -16.36
C ARG A 35 -19.30 82.47 -15.66
N LYS A 36 -18.54 83.53 -15.74
CA LYS A 36 -17.18 83.59 -15.24
C LYS A 36 -17.02 83.02 -13.86
N GLY A 37 -16.32 81.86 -13.80
CA GLY A 37 -15.99 81.13 -12.56
C GLY A 37 -17.11 80.33 -11.89
N PHE A 38 -18.36 80.27 -12.46
CA PHE A 38 -19.48 79.59 -11.73
C PHE A 38 -20.23 78.54 -12.55
N ILE A 39 -20.41 78.69 -13.83
CA ILE A 39 -21.20 77.75 -14.64
C ILE A 39 -20.49 77.52 -15.99
N GLY A 40 -20.31 76.27 -16.40
CA GLY A 40 -19.84 75.81 -17.66
C GLY A 40 -20.72 74.74 -18.25
N HIS A 41 -20.80 74.69 -19.56
CA HIS A 41 -21.41 73.59 -20.32
C HIS A 41 -20.35 72.87 -21.11
N GLY A 42 -20.43 71.53 -21.20
CA GLY A 42 -19.51 70.75 -21.98
C GLY A 42 -20.12 69.46 -22.49
N THR A 43 -19.59 68.95 -23.53
CA THR A 43 -19.97 67.61 -24.04
C THR A 43 -18.75 66.70 -23.93
N ILE A 44 -18.99 65.51 -23.37
CA ILE A 44 -18.01 64.44 -23.29
C ILE A 44 -18.56 63.25 -24.09
N THR A 45 -17.78 62.80 -25.06
CA THR A 45 -18.12 61.60 -25.84
C THR A 45 -17.42 60.41 -25.24
N TRP A 46 -18.18 59.36 -24.99
CA TRP A 46 -17.69 58.10 -24.42
C TRP A 46 -17.77 57.00 -25.47
N LEU A 47 -16.70 56.23 -25.59
CA LEU A 47 -16.68 54.97 -26.28
C LEU A 47 -16.90 53.85 -25.26
N ILE A 48 -17.86 52.99 -25.55
CA ILE A 48 -18.14 51.77 -24.79
C ILE A 48 -17.72 50.59 -25.64
N PRO A 49 -16.50 50.07 -25.48
CA PRO A 49 -15.91 49.08 -26.41
C PRO A 49 -16.70 47.77 -26.51
N ASP A 50 -17.31 47.33 -25.41
CA ASP A 50 -18.12 46.08 -25.35
C ASP A 50 -19.61 46.30 -25.71
N GLY A 51 -20.04 47.55 -25.87
CA GLY A 51 -21.38 47.92 -26.31
C GLY A 51 -22.53 47.57 -25.32
N VAL A 52 -22.21 47.20 -24.07
CA VAL A 52 -23.21 46.72 -23.09
C VAL A 52 -23.08 47.41 -21.74
N SER A 53 -24.16 47.45 -20.96
CA SER A 53 -24.09 47.82 -19.55
C SER A 53 -23.98 46.57 -18.67
N HIS A 54 -23.24 46.70 -17.59
CA HIS A 54 -22.99 45.64 -16.60
C HIS A 54 -23.78 45.86 -15.33
N SER A 55 -24.35 44.83 -14.74
CA SER A 55 -24.91 44.88 -13.38
C SER A 55 -23.84 45.20 -12.36
N THR A 56 -24.15 46.03 -11.36
CA THR A 56 -23.30 46.22 -10.19
C THR A 56 -23.30 45.00 -9.29
N ASP A 57 -24.39 44.25 -9.28
CA ASP A 57 -24.61 43.09 -8.40
C ASP A 57 -24.07 41.79 -9.08
N THR A 58 -23.32 41.02 -8.29
CA THR A 58 -22.97 39.66 -8.65
C THR A 58 -24.07 38.72 -8.22
N LYS A 59 -24.58 37.93 -9.13
CA LYS A 59 -25.51 36.84 -8.84
C LYS A 59 -24.73 35.57 -8.49
N ILE A 60 -25.24 34.81 -7.54
CA ILE A 60 -24.60 33.55 -7.10
C ILE A 60 -25.69 32.49 -6.97
N VAL A 61 -25.40 31.31 -7.47
CA VAL A 61 -26.22 30.10 -7.30
C VAL A 61 -25.33 28.97 -6.83
N THR A 62 -25.77 28.27 -5.77
CA THR A 62 -25.11 27.05 -5.32
C THR A 62 -25.72 25.85 -6.01
N ALA A 63 -24.89 24.94 -6.50
CA ALA A 63 -25.35 23.69 -7.09
C ALA A 63 -25.98 22.78 -6.03
N SER A 64 -27.01 22.03 -6.43
CA SER A 64 -27.68 21.03 -5.60
C SER A 64 -27.90 19.75 -6.41
N VAL A 65 -28.06 18.61 -5.71
CA VAL A 65 -28.31 17.34 -6.36
C VAL A 65 -29.74 17.29 -6.88
N VAL A 66 -29.90 17.11 -8.19
CA VAL A 66 -31.18 16.94 -8.89
C VAL A 66 -31.09 15.66 -9.71
N ASP A 67 -31.99 14.69 -9.46
CA ASP A 67 -32.00 13.38 -10.11
C ASP A 67 -30.63 12.66 -10.08
N GLY A 68 -29.89 12.80 -8.96
CA GLY A 68 -28.59 12.18 -8.77
C GLY A 68 -27.40 12.92 -9.40
N ILE A 69 -27.63 14.06 -10.08
CA ILE A 69 -26.60 14.88 -10.71
C ILE A 69 -26.50 16.22 -10.01
N LEU A 70 -25.28 16.64 -9.69
CA LEU A 70 -25.05 17.96 -9.09
C LEU A 70 -25.32 19.03 -10.16
N THR A 71 -26.31 19.90 -9.92
CA THR A 71 -26.88 20.79 -10.92
C THR A 71 -27.03 22.22 -10.37
N ALA A 72 -26.66 23.23 -11.15
CA ALA A 72 -27.01 24.61 -10.91
C ALA A 72 -27.94 25.14 -12.02
N ASN A 73 -29.05 25.78 -11.63
CA ASN A 73 -29.94 26.46 -12.56
C ASN A 73 -29.69 27.97 -12.50
N VAL A 74 -29.08 28.51 -13.55
CA VAL A 74 -28.71 29.91 -13.68
C VAL A 74 -29.73 30.62 -14.55
N ASN A 75 -30.41 31.60 -14.01
CA ASN A 75 -31.29 32.49 -14.77
C ASN A 75 -30.58 33.81 -15.07
N ASN A 76 -30.13 33.97 -16.32
CA ASN A 76 -29.55 35.20 -16.83
C ASN A 76 -30.66 36.13 -17.32
N ASN A 77 -31.07 37.14 -16.52
CA ASN A 77 -32.08 38.12 -16.88
C ASN A 77 -31.53 39.26 -17.73
N GLY A 78 -30.27 39.25 -18.06
CA GLY A 78 -29.66 40.21 -19.00
C GLY A 78 -30.09 39.97 -20.44
N SER A 79 -29.88 40.92 -21.31
CA SER A 79 -30.15 40.80 -22.77
C SER A 79 -28.98 40.16 -23.49
N ASN A 80 -27.82 40.05 -22.88
CA ASN A 80 -26.59 39.52 -23.48
C ASN A 80 -26.07 38.28 -22.72
N SER A 81 -25.26 37.48 -23.41
CA SER A 81 -24.56 36.35 -22.79
C SER A 81 -23.58 36.81 -21.72
N VAL A 82 -23.42 35.97 -20.66
CA VAL A 82 -22.51 36.24 -19.53
C VAL A 82 -21.53 35.12 -19.37
N TRP A 83 -20.32 35.42 -18.91
CA TRP A 83 -19.28 34.46 -18.60
C TRP A 83 -19.29 34.18 -17.08
N PRO A 84 -19.64 32.97 -16.66
CA PRO A 84 -19.69 32.64 -15.25
C PRO A 84 -18.28 32.37 -14.67
N THR A 85 -18.14 32.58 -13.38
CA THR A 85 -17.05 32.05 -12.58
C THR A 85 -17.57 30.84 -11.81
N TYR A 86 -16.93 29.69 -11.96
CA TYR A 86 -17.22 28.49 -11.21
C TYR A 86 -16.25 28.38 -10.05
N ARG A 87 -16.76 28.13 -8.84
CA ARG A 87 -15.93 27.84 -7.67
C ARG A 87 -16.30 26.48 -7.11
N PHE A 88 -15.30 25.63 -6.99
CA PHE A 88 -15.40 24.30 -6.41
C PHE A 88 -14.64 24.30 -5.10
N LYS A 89 -15.25 23.74 -4.07
CA LYS A 89 -14.58 23.39 -2.83
C LYS A 89 -14.70 21.88 -2.65
N SER A 90 -13.59 21.18 -2.77
CA SER A 90 -13.53 19.72 -2.62
C SER A 90 -13.82 19.35 -1.17
N THR A 91 -14.74 18.42 -0.93
CA THR A 91 -15.12 17.90 0.39
C THR A 91 -14.59 16.49 0.62
N ALA A 92 -13.95 15.89 -0.40
CA ALA A 92 -13.16 14.67 -0.41
C ALA A 92 -12.11 14.78 -1.50
N ASP A 93 -11.18 13.83 -1.53
CA ASP A 93 -10.21 13.72 -2.61
C ASP A 93 -10.91 13.41 -3.93
N ASN A 94 -10.39 13.99 -5.01
CA ASN A 94 -10.96 13.89 -6.35
C ASN A 94 -9.86 14.09 -7.42
N GLY A 95 -9.96 13.39 -8.53
CA GLY A 95 -8.98 13.50 -9.64
C GLY A 95 -9.49 14.32 -10.82
N TRP A 96 -10.81 14.50 -10.93
CA TRP A 96 -11.41 15.09 -12.13
C TRP A 96 -12.74 15.80 -11.83
N TYR A 97 -12.94 16.94 -12.47
CA TYR A 97 -14.23 17.66 -12.54
C TYR A 97 -14.68 17.87 -13.98
N GLY A 98 -15.96 17.68 -14.22
CA GLY A 98 -16.64 18.01 -15.47
C GLY A 98 -17.70 19.08 -15.27
N ILE A 99 -17.78 20.06 -16.17
CA ILE A 99 -18.81 21.10 -16.25
C ILE A 99 -19.52 20.95 -17.58
N VAL A 100 -20.83 20.74 -17.58
CA VAL A 100 -21.62 20.52 -18.80
C VAL A 100 -22.81 21.45 -18.83
N HIS A 101 -22.97 22.20 -19.91
CA HIS A 101 -24.13 23.01 -20.19
C HIS A 101 -24.37 23.16 -21.70
N ALA A 102 -25.46 23.82 -22.12
CA ALA A 102 -25.82 23.96 -23.53
C ALA A 102 -24.75 24.65 -24.42
N GLY A 103 -23.83 25.41 -23.82
CA GLY A 103 -22.71 26.05 -24.50
C GLY A 103 -21.52 25.15 -24.76
N GLY A 104 -21.42 24.01 -24.04
CA GLY A 104 -20.31 23.06 -24.17
C GLY A 104 -19.95 22.35 -22.90
N THR A 105 -18.80 21.67 -22.93
CA THR A 105 -18.23 20.91 -21.82
C THR A 105 -16.83 21.42 -21.51
N LEU A 106 -16.51 21.55 -20.22
CA LEU A 106 -15.17 21.82 -19.73
C LEU A 106 -14.79 20.70 -18.75
N GLU A 107 -13.63 20.10 -18.98
CA GLU A 107 -13.07 19.05 -18.12
C GLU A 107 -11.77 19.55 -17.49
N LEU A 108 -11.56 19.19 -16.22
CA LEU A 108 -10.44 19.63 -15.37
C LEU A 108 -9.84 18.45 -14.65
N GLY A 109 -8.52 18.32 -14.63
CA GLY A 109 -7.81 17.22 -14.01
C GLY A 109 -7.71 15.98 -14.90
N ASN A 110 -7.63 14.80 -14.29
CA ASN A 110 -7.47 13.54 -15.00
C ASN A 110 -8.59 12.55 -14.66
N ARG A 111 -9.46 12.26 -15.62
CA ARG A 111 -10.58 11.32 -15.45
C ARG A 111 -10.13 9.88 -15.15
N ALA A 112 -8.91 9.50 -15.56
CA ALA A 112 -8.33 8.17 -15.31
C ALA A 112 -7.56 8.09 -13.98
N GLU A 113 -7.53 9.17 -13.20
CA GLU A 113 -6.90 9.15 -11.88
C GLU A 113 -7.66 8.23 -10.94
N THR A 114 -6.92 7.50 -10.11
CA THR A 114 -7.45 6.57 -9.10
C THR A 114 -7.10 7.08 -7.70
N GLU A 115 -7.92 6.73 -6.71
CA GLU A 115 -7.67 7.08 -5.30
C GLU A 115 -6.41 6.41 -4.76
N GLY A 116 -6.09 5.21 -5.23
CA GLY A 116 -4.93 4.46 -4.78
C GLY A 116 -4.51 3.36 -5.74
N VAL A 117 -3.42 2.71 -5.40
CA VAL A 117 -2.83 1.62 -6.19
C VAL A 117 -2.68 0.37 -5.35
N ASP A 118 -3.20 -0.76 -5.85
CA ASP A 118 -2.94 -2.08 -5.31
C ASP A 118 -1.55 -2.57 -5.73
N TYR A 119 -0.78 -3.05 -4.77
CA TYR A 119 0.52 -3.67 -5.03
C TYR A 119 0.75 -4.88 -4.14
N LYS A 120 1.79 -5.68 -4.42
CA LYS A 120 2.15 -6.86 -3.63
C LYS A 120 3.51 -6.69 -2.99
N GLN A 121 3.61 -6.99 -1.70
CA GLN A 121 4.84 -6.87 -0.94
C GLN A 121 5.06 -8.10 -0.06
N ASP A 122 6.32 -8.55 0.07
CA ASP A 122 6.69 -9.57 1.04
C ASP A 122 6.71 -8.97 2.44
N GLU A 123 6.14 -9.69 3.40
CA GLU A 123 6.03 -9.26 4.79
C GLU A 123 6.80 -10.20 5.71
N THR A 124 7.69 -9.65 6.53
CA THR A 124 8.44 -10.41 7.53
C THR A 124 7.59 -10.60 8.78
N LEU A 125 7.25 -11.87 9.07
CA LEU A 125 6.48 -12.25 10.25
C LEU A 125 7.37 -12.57 11.46
N LEU A 126 8.59 -13.03 11.22
CA LEU A 126 9.59 -13.34 12.24
C LEU A 126 11.00 -13.17 11.67
N ASP A 127 11.88 -12.54 12.43
CA ASP A 127 13.33 -12.59 12.21
C ASP A 127 14.05 -12.65 13.56
N THR A 128 14.69 -13.78 13.82
CA THR A 128 15.40 -14.03 15.09
C THR A 128 16.90 -13.77 14.92
N VAL A 129 17.29 -12.53 14.66
CA VAL A 129 18.71 -12.13 14.74
C VAL A 129 19.18 -12.34 16.18
N ASP A 130 20.31 -13.00 16.39
CA ASP A 130 20.87 -13.36 17.71
C ASP A 130 19.93 -14.20 18.61
N PHE A 131 19.13 -14.97 18.05
CA PHE A 131 17.99 -15.76 18.54
C PHE A 131 17.44 -15.32 19.90
N ASN A 132 16.18 -14.90 19.93
CA ASN A 132 15.38 -14.76 21.13
C ASN A 132 14.17 -15.70 21.04
N GLU A 133 13.54 -16.02 22.19
CA GLU A 133 12.39 -16.93 22.24
C GLU A 133 11.05 -16.20 22.17
N ALA A 134 11.01 -14.91 21.83
CA ALA A 134 9.78 -14.14 21.74
C ALA A 134 8.83 -14.74 20.69
N GLY A 135 7.59 -14.98 21.09
CA GLY A 135 6.56 -15.58 20.22
C GLY A 135 6.66 -17.10 20.06
N TRP A 136 7.65 -17.76 20.65
CA TRP A 136 7.77 -19.21 20.66
C TRP A 136 7.12 -19.81 21.92
N SER A 137 6.44 -20.94 21.77
CA SER A 137 5.92 -21.77 22.86
C SER A 137 6.67 -23.11 22.91
N ASP A 138 6.73 -23.70 24.09
CA ASP A 138 7.30 -25.05 24.24
C ASP A 138 6.43 -26.08 23.49
N TRP A 139 7.09 -27.09 22.94
CA TRP A 139 6.39 -28.22 22.35
C TRP A 139 5.57 -28.93 23.43
N SER A 140 4.33 -29.27 23.11
CA SER A 140 3.45 -30.07 23.93
C SER A 140 2.85 -31.24 23.13
N GLY A 141 2.67 -32.38 23.78
CA GLY A 141 2.09 -33.59 23.17
C GLY A 141 3.08 -34.49 22.45
N THR A 142 2.54 -35.42 21.70
CA THR A 142 3.31 -36.45 20.98
C THR A 142 3.98 -35.83 19.73
N TYR A 143 5.07 -36.43 19.31
CA TYR A 143 5.77 -36.06 18.07
C TYR A 143 5.17 -36.86 16.88
N PRO A 144 4.35 -36.27 16.02
CA PRO A 144 3.57 -37.00 15.01
C PRO A 144 4.38 -37.75 13.96
N PRO A 145 5.59 -37.29 13.52
CA PRO A 145 6.40 -38.09 12.60
C PRO A 145 6.82 -39.45 13.10
N ASP A 146 6.98 -39.62 14.45
CA ASP A 146 7.32 -40.88 15.08
C ASP A 146 6.95 -40.87 16.57
N PRO A 147 5.65 -41.07 16.91
CA PRO A 147 5.15 -40.91 18.27
C PRO A 147 5.66 -41.97 19.25
N ASN A 148 6.14 -43.11 18.74
CA ASN A 148 6.59 -44.22 19.57
C ASN A 148 8.05 -44.09 20.02
N ASN A 149 8.88 -43.44 19.21
CA ASN A 149 10.33 -43.35 19.43
C ASN A 149 10.81 -42.01 19.94
N PHE A 150 9.94 -41.01 20.03
CA PHE A 150 10.29 -39.65 20.47
C PHE A 150 9.62 -39.30 21.82
N ASP A 151 10.40 -38.66 22.72
CA ASP A 151 9.96 -38.00 23.94
C ASP A 151 10.50 -36.54 23.90
N LEU A 152 9.60 -35.57 23.88
CA LEU A 152 9.91 -34.15 23.85
C LEU A 152 9.57 -33.42 25.17
N SER A 153 9.67 -34.13 26.28
CA SER A 153 9.39 -33.61 27.64
C SER A 153 10.52 -32.76 28.24
N GLY A 154 11.62 -32.56 27.49
CA GLY A 154 12.73 -31.71 27.88
C GLY A 154 12.48 -30.22 27.71
N THR A 155 13.56 -29.44 27.82
CA THR A 155 13.53 -28.00 27.64
C THR A 155 14.53 -27.56 26.57
N THR A 156 14.29 -26.43 25.93
CA THR A 156 15.26 -25.73 25.10
C THR A 156 15.90 -24.59 25.88
N THR A 157 17.02 -24.07 25.38
CA THR A 157 17.70 -22.90 25.97
C THR A 157 18.38 -22.09 24.87
N VAL A 158 18.43 -20.78 25.03
CA VAL A 158 19.24 -19.91 24.21
C VAL A 158 20.57 -19.67 24.94
N SER A 159 21.67 -20.04 24.31
CA SER A 159 23.00 -19.88 24.91
C SER A 159 24.07 -19.57 23.86
N GLY A 160 25.27 -19.21 24.35
CA GLY A 160 26.39 -18.77 23.53
C GLY A 160 26.46 -17.26 23.34
N SER A 161 27.46 -16.78 22.61
CA SER A 161 27.67 -15.38 22.31
C SER A 161 28.08 -15.20 20.84
N GLY A 162 27.82 -14.03 20.26
CA GLY A 162 28.16 -13.72 18.87
C GLY A 162 27.65 -14.80 17.90
N THR A 163 28.49 -15.24 17.00
CA THR A 163 28.17 -16.26 15.97
C THR A 163 27.85 -17.65 16.55
N GLN A 164 28.13 -17.90 17.82
CA GLN A 164 27.83 -19.15 18.52
C GLN A 164 26.57 -19.08 19.40
N ARG A 165 25.84 -17.94 19.37
CA ARG A 165 24.55 -17.79 20.04
C ARG A 165 23.46 -18.45 19.23
N GLY A 166 22.59 -19.23 19.90
CA GLY A 166 21.43 -19.87 19.23
C GLY A 166 20.59 -20.69 20.18
N LEU A 167 19.45 -21.16 19.70
CA LEU A 167 18.56 -22.09 20.38
C LEU A 167 19.15 -23.49 20.32
N ARG A 168 19.16 -24.18 21.47
CA ARG A 168 19.74 -25.51 21.70
C ARG A 168 18.85 -26.36 22.59
N LEU A 169 19.17 -27.64 22.68
CA LEU A 169 18.62 -28.48 23.72
C LEU A 169 19.16 -28.06 25.09
N GLY A 170 18.24 -27.88 26.06
CA GLY A 170 18.56 -27.59 27.46
C GLY A 170 18.58 -28.87 28.30
N THR A 171 17.45 -29.61 28.31
CA THR A 171 17.35 -30.89 29.04
C THR A 171 16.74 -31.95 28.12
N TYR A 172 16.99 -33.24 28.44
CA TYR A 172 16.53 -34.37 27.66
C TYR A 172 15.13 -34.88 28.06
N GLY A 173 14.52 -34.27 29.09
CA GLY A 173 13.23 -34.71 29.64
C GLY A 173 13.34 -36.02 30.36
N ASN A 174 12.28 -36.87 30.26
CA ASN A 174 12.21 -38.17 30.93
C ASN A 174 13.23 -39.19 30.40
N ASN A 175 13.76 -38.98 29.23
CA ASN A 175 14.79 -39.82 28.59
C ASN A 175 14.40 -41.30 28.47
N THR A 176 13.16 -41.58 28.13
CA THR A 176 12.57 -42.92 28.12
C THR A 176 12.52 -43.58 26.74
N LYS A 177 12.59 -42.77 25.67
CA LYS A 177 12.47 -43.21 24.27
C LYS A 177 13.82 -43.34 23.58
N THR A 178 13.79 -43.71 22.32
CA THR A 178 14.99 -43.75 21.47
C THR A 178 15.56 -42.34 21.21
N TRP A 179 14.67 -41.36 20.94
CA TRP A 179 15.02 -39.94 20.75
C TRP A 179 14.38 -39.12 21.86
N ASN A 180 15.19 -38.43 22.64
CA ASN A 180 14.74 -37.67 23.81
C ASN A 180 15.23 -36.22 23.72
N GLY A 181 14.34 -35.26 24.02
CA GLY A 181 14.71 -33.88 23.96
C GLY A 181 13.55 -32.92 24.12
N ALA A 182 13.57 -31.83 23.34
CA ALA A 182 12.63 -30.73 23.45
C ALA A 182 12.36 -30.11 22.12
N GLY A 183 11.30 -29.34 22.03
CA GLY A 183 10.96 -28.52 20.84
C GLY A 183 10.33 -27.19 21.19
N LYS A 184 10.31 -26.31 20.21
CA LYS A 184 9.60 -25.03 20.22
C LYS A 184 8.65 -24.95 19.04
N VAL A 185 7.56 -24.24 19.21
CA VAL A 185 6.55 -23.99 18.18
C VAL A 185 6.33 -22.49 18.04
N TYR A 186 6.44 -21.98 16.83
CA TYR A 186 6.05 -20.63 16.45
C TYR A 186 4.74 -20.68 15.67
N THR A 187 3.69 -20.04 16.18
CA THR A 187 2.44 -19.83 15.46
C THR A 187 2.54 -18.54 14.69
N LEU A 188 2.31 -18.60 13.35
CA LEU A 188 2.40 -17.44 12.50
C LEU A 188 1.39 -16.38 12.94
N GLN A 189 1.87 -15.15 13.11
CA GLN A 189 1.02 -14.00 13.39
C GLN A 189 0.24 -13.61 12.13
N ALA A 190 -0.82 -12.81 12.32
CA ALA A 190 -1.52 -12.21 11.20
C ALA A 190 -0.60 -11.26 10.42
N ASP A 191 -0.79 -11.16 9.11
CA ASP A 191 -0.18 -10.13 8.29
C ASP A 191 -0.83 -8.75 8.56
N SER A 192 -0.34 -7.71 7.91
CA SER A 192 -0.88 -6.36 8.06
C SER A 192 -2.35 -6.21 7.63
N GLU A 193 -2.86 -7.13 6.81
CA GLU A 193 -4.26 -7.20 6.37
C GLU A 193 -5.12 -8.10 7.31
N GLY A 194 -4.55 -8.57 8.42
CA GLY A 194 -5.25 -9.40 9.40
C GLY A 194 -5.39 -10.89 9.03
N ASN A 195 -4.76 -11.36 7.96
CA ASN A 195 -4.89 -12.74 7.49
C ASN A 195 -3.89 -13.66 8.19
N ILE A 196 -4.39 -14.70 8.86
CA ILE A 196 -3.57 -15.73 9.54
C ILE A 196 -3.15 -16.83 8.55
N GLY A 197 -1.89 -17.27 8.69
CA GLY A 197 -1.29 -18.30 7.85
C GLY A 197 -0.85 -17.79 6.47
N ALA A 198 0.01 -18.54 5.80
CA ALA A 198 0.62 -18.20 4.54
C ALA A 198 0.50 -19.34 3.52
N ASP A 199 -0.17 -19.11 2.41
CA ASP A 199 -0.19 -19.97 1.22
C ASP A 199 1.04 -19.73 0.33
N LYS A 200 1.58 -18.54 0.39
CA LYS A 200 2.82 -18.10 -0.24
C LYS A 200 3.81 -17.80 0.88
N PHE A 201 4.70 -18.73 1.15
CA PHE A 201 5.50 -18.81 2.35
C PHE A 201 6.98 -18.98 2.05
N TYR A 202 7.81 -18.31 2.83
CA TYR A 202 9.27 -18.48 2.84
C TYR A 202 9.77 -18.58 4.28
N CYS A 203 10.63 -19.56 4.52
CA CYS A 203 11.36 -19.70 5.77
C CYS A 203 12.83 -19.99 5.49
N TYR A 204 13.69 -19.13 6.01
CA TYR A 204 15.14 -19.33 6.03
C TYR A 204 15.56 -19.69 7.45
N TRP A 205 16.54 -20.57 7.59
CA TRP A 205 17.20 -20.83 8.87
C TRP A 205 18.69 -21.11 8.67
N ASN A 206 19.46 -20.78 9.73
CA ASN A 206 20.89 -21.10 9.79
C ASN A 206 21.15 -22.03 10.96
N SER A 207 21.70 -23.22 10.67
CA SER A 207 21.93 -24.31 11.62
C SER A 207 23.40 -24.64 11.75
N PHE A 208 23.83 -24.94 12.99
CA PHE A 208 25.09 -25.60 13.24
C PHE A 208 24.85 -27.02 13.74
N PHE A 209 25.65 -27.97 13.22
CA PHE A 209 25.55 -29.36 13.61
C PHE A 209 26.89 -30.08 13.43
N TRP A 210 27.76 -30.06 14.48
CA TRP A 210 29.01 -30.82 14.49
C TRP A 210 29.41 -31.29 15.88
N PRO A 211 29.98 -32.52 16.01
CA PRO A 211 30.52 -33.05 17.24
C PRO A 211 31.94 -32.52 17.50
N THR A 212 32.34 -32.47 18.78
CA THR A 212 33.71 -32.21 19.21
C THR A 212 34.55 -33.50 19.33
N ARG A 213 33.87 -34.66 19.30
CA ARG A 213 34.47 -35.99 19.34
C ARG A 213 33.60 -36.98 18.60
N MET A 214 34.21 -38.08 18.12
CA MET A 214 33.51 -39.18 17.47
C MET A 214 32.43 -39.76 18.35
N GLY A 215 31.39 -40.28 17.73
CA GLY A 215 30.30 -40.99 18.44
C GLY A 215 29.31 -40.10 19.19
N GLN A 216 29.43 -38.79 19.20
CA GLN A 216 28.37 -37.91 19.66
C GLN A 216 27.14 -38.05 18.75
N THR A 217 25.95 -38.10 19.32
CA THR A 217 24.68 -38.29 18.59
C THR A 217 23.74 -37.11 18.79
N GLY A 218 22.78 -36.97 17.93
CA GLY A 218 21.77 -35.89 18.03
C GLY A 218 20.92 -35.70 16.78
N LEU A 219 19.89 -34.90 16.90
CA LEU A 219 18.97 -34.54 15.81
C LEU A 219 18.60 -33.06 15.94
N GLN A 220 18.47 -32.40 14.80
CA GLN A 220 17.71 -31.17 14.60
C GLN A 220 16.61 -31.42 13.61
N ASP A 221 15.42 -30.89 13.86
CA ASP A 221 14.26 -31.07 13.00
C ASP A 221 13.45 -29.79 12.91
N ILE A 222 13.06 -29.40 11.72
CA ILE A 222 12.14 -28.30 11.47
C ILE A 222 10.93 -28.82 10.69
N ILE A 223 9.72 -28.47 11.18
CA ILE A 223 8.46 -28.95 10.61
C ILE A 223 7.55 -27.76 10.30
N PHE A 224 6.97 -27.77 9.11
CA PHE A 224 6.02 -26.78 8.60
C PHE A 224 4.61 -27.37 8.64
N TRP A 225 3.68 -26.65 9.28
CA TRP A 225 2.34 -27.14 9.57
C TRP A 225 1.24 -26.33 8.92
N SER A 226 0.16 -27.02 8.51
CA SER A 226 -1.12 -26.44 8.17
C SER A 226 -2.17 -26.97 9.18
N GLY A 227 -2.54 -26.16 10.17
CA GLY A 227 -3.30 -26.66 11.31
C GLY A 227 -2.54 -27.77 12.02
N ASN A 228 -3.10 -28.99 12.05
CA ASN A 228 -2.46 -30.18 12.64
C ASN A 228 -1.75 -31.08 11.62
N ASP A 229 -1.87 -30.76 10.33
CA ASP A 229 -1.24 -31.52 9.25
C ASP A 229 0.20 -31.06 9.01
N ILE A 230 1.13 -32.00 8.88
CA ILE A 230 2.49 -31.70 8.43
C ILE A 230 2.43 -31.44 6.92
N VAL A 231 2.95 -30.27 6.50
CA VAL A 231 3.12 -29.90 5.08
C VAL A 231 4.47 -30.37 4.59
N ALA A 232 5.52 -30.05 5.35
CA ALA A 232 6.89 -30.37 5.01
C ALA A 232 7.73 -30.55 6.29
N ARG A 233 8.85 -31.26 6.15
CA ARG A 233 9.79 -31.55 7.23
C ARG A 233 11.21 -31.54 6.70
N TRP A 234 12.14 -31.01 7.45
CA TRP A 234 13.55 -31.05 7.16
C TRP A 234 14.31 -31.37 8.45
N TYR A 235 15.26 -32.32 8.41
CA TYR A 235 16.05 -32.65 9.58
C TYR A 235 17.49 -33.06 9.29
N ILE A 236 18.36 -32.88 10.29
CA ILE A 236 19.68 -33.47 10.38
C ILE A 236 19.65 -34.50 11.53
N ALA A 237 20.11 -35.72 11.27
CA ALA A 237 20.24 -36.76 12.31
C ALA A 237 21.61 -37.41 12.27
N LYS A 238 22.16 -37.63 13.45
CA LYS A 238 23.37 -38.44 13.67
C LYS A 238 23.09 -39.44 14.77
N ASP A 239 22.93 -40.70 14.39
CA ASP A 239 22.76 -41.88 15.25
C ASP A 239 24.01 -42.76 15.31
N ASP A 240 25.05 -42.40 14.53
CA ASP A 240 26.33 -43.11 14.51
C ASP A 240 27.09 -42.93 15.83
N LYS A 241 27.12 -43.99 16.64
CA LYS A 241 27.75 -44.02 17.95
C LYS A 241 29.28 -44.19 17.91
N ASN A 242 29.84 -44.54 16.77
CA ASN A 242 31.25 -44.87 16.62
C ASN A 242 32.01 -43.87 15.76
N GLY A 243 31.37 -43.30 14.78
CA GLY A 243 31.96 -42.34 13.82
C GLY A 243 31.29 -40.95 13.82
N ASN A 244 31.42 -40.26 12.69
CA ASN A 244 30.89 -38.91 12.49
C ASN A 244 29.91 -38.85 11.29
N THR A 245 29.33 -39.94 10.86
CA THR A 245 28.37 -39.97 9.78
C THR A 245 27.03 -39.36 10.24
N ALA A 246 26.51 -38.39 9.50
CA ALA A 246 25.20 -37.78 9.69
C ALA A 246 24.42 -37.78 8.36
N LEU A 247 23.10 -37.61 8.49
CA LEU A 247 22.14 -37.55 7.40
C LEU A 247 21.36 -36.25 7.46
N CYS A 248 21.23 -35.55 6.32
CA CYS A 248 20.26 -34.47 6.12
C CYS A 248 19.16 -34.97 5.19
N ARG A 249 17.90 -34.79 5.57
CA ARG A 249 16.74 -35.24 4.79
C ARG A 249 15.65 -34.18 4.76
N ALA A 250 14.93 -34.11 3.66
CA ALA A 250 13.69 -33.34 3.56
C ALA A 250 12.55 -34.22 3.06
N PHE A 251 11.35 -33.88 3.50
CA PHE A 251 10.12 -34.60 3.21
C PHE A 251 8.98 -33.63 2.98
N TYR A 252 7.95 -34.08 2.27
CA TYR A 252 6.68 -33.38 2.13
C TYR A 252 5.52 -34.35 2.25
N ASN A 253 4.33 -33.82 2.54
CA ASN A 253 3.09 -34.59 2.56
C ASN A 253 2.58 -34.76 1.13
N ASP A 254 2.59 -35.96 0.62
CA ASP A 254 2.14 -36.28 -0.75
C ASP A 254 0.64 -36.63 -0.84
N GLY A 255 -0.09 -36.54 0.27
CA GLY A 255 -1.53 -36.81 0.33
C GLY A 255 -1.93 -38.30 0.37
N ASN A 256 -0.95 -39.25 0.35
CA ASN A 256 -1.22 -40.68 0.28
C ASN A 256 -1.66 -41.33 1.64
N GLY A 257 -2.30 -40.57 2.53
CA GLY A 257 -2.96 -41.04 3.74
C GLY A 257 -2.03 -41.30 4.95
N ASN A 258 -2.62 -41.30 6.16
CA ASN A 258 -1.96 -41.63 7.46
C ASN A 258 -0.73 -40.75 7.81
N GLY A 259 -0.62 -39.53 7.30
CA GLY A 259 0.49 -38.63 7.62
C GLY A 259 1.86 -39.11 7.10
N LYS A 260 1.92 -40.06 6.16
CA LYS A 260 3.16 -40.52 5.56
C LYS A 260 3.79 -39.40 4.72
N LEU A 261 5.06 -39.13 5.03
CA LEU A 261 5.85 -38.11 4.35
C LEU A 261 6.68 -38.77 3.27
N ARG A 262 6.64 -38.20 2.06
CA ARG A 262 7.49 -38.59 0.93
C ARG A 262 8.82 -37.88 0.98
N GLN A 263 9.91 -38.62 0.82
CA GLN A 263 11.27 -38.07 0.81
C GLN A 263 11.52 -37.22 -0.44
N VAL A 264 12.04 -36.01 -0.24
CA VAL A 264 12.53 -35.11 -1.32
C VAL A 264 13.98 -35.42 -1.63
N PHE A 265 14.83 -35.43 -0.59
CA PHE A 265 16.22 -35.80 -0.70
C PHE A 265 16.72 -36.48 0.58
N SER A 266 17.84 -37.20 0.44
CA SER A 266 18.66 -37.74 1.54
C SER A 266 20.11 -37.51 1.20
N PHE A 267 20.85 -36.86 2.08
CA PHE A 267 22.26 -36.54 1.88
C PHE A 267 23.08 -36.98 3.09
N ARG A 268 24.07 -37.82 2.87
CA ARG A 268 25.01 -38.28 3.88
C ARG A 268 26.26 -37.42 3.88
N PHE A 269 26.73 -37.01 5.06
CA PHE A 269 27.93 -36.20 5.19
C PHE A 269 28.72 -36.57 6.46
N THR A 270 29.95 -36.11 6.53
CA THR A 270 30.77 -36.22 7.74
C THR A 270 30.48 -35.00 8.60
N SER A 271 29.87 -35.19 9.77
CA SER A 271 29.58 -34.12 10.74
C SER A 271 30.88 -33.75 11.43
N SER A 272 31.55 -32.71 10.95
CA SER A 272 32.84 -32.19 11.45
C SER A 272 32.81 -30.65 11.47
N HIS A 273 33.84 -30.02 12.03
CA HIS A 273 33.98 -28.56 11.97
C HIS A 273 34.49 -28.04 10.62
N LYS A 274 34.84 -28.92 9.71
CA LYS A 274 35.43 -28.57 8.42
C LYS A 274 34.38 -28.28 7.36
N PRO A 275 34.43 -27.08 6.71
CA PRO A 275 33.42 -26.68 5.73
C PRO A 275 33.36 -27.57 4.47
N GLU A 276 34.46 -28.21 4.09
CA GLU A 276 34.53 -29.11 2.94
C GLU A 276 33.77 -30.43 3.17
N GLU A 277 33.63 -30.85 4.44
CA GLU A 277 33.01 -32.13 4.81
C GLU A 277 31.56 -31.92 5.33
N ASN A 278 31.28 -30.77 5.93
CA ASN A 278 30.04 -30.48 6.65
C ASN A 278 29.36 -29.21 6.17
N PRO A 279 28.13 -29.29 5.62
CA PRO A 279 27.36 -28.10 5.22
C PRO A 279 26.77 -27.31 6.41
N PHE A 280 26.90 -27.78 7.65
CA PHE A 280 26.35 -27.18 8.86
C PHE A 280 27.42 -26.78 9.91
N CYS A 281 28.57 -26.35 9.42
CA CYS A 281 29.65 -25.83 10.26
C CYS A 281 29.76 -24.31 10.19
N ASP A 282 30.77 -23.72 10.83
CA ASP A 282 31.03 -22.28 10.81
C ASP A 282 31.12 -21.75 9.36
N ARG A 283 30.55 -20.57 9.10
CA ARG A 283 30.39 -19.93 7.79
C ARG A 283 29.48 -20.67 6.78
N ARG A 284 28.75 -21.67 7.24
CA ARG A 284 27.75 -22.44 6.46
C ARG A 284 26.48 -22.61 7.28
N GLY A 285 25.63 -23.54 6.93
CA GLY A 285 24.44 -23.87 7.70
C GLY A 285 23.15 -23.27 7.19
N ASP A 286 23.20 -22.55 6.08
CA ASP A 286 22.05 -21.94 5.45
C ASP A 286 21.16 -22.98 4.78
N SER A 287 19.87 -22.91 5.07
CA SER A 287 18.82 -23.67 4.41
C SER A 287 17.55 -22.84 4.30
N ASP A 288 16.71 -23.16 3.36
CA ASP A 288 15.40 -22.52 3.24
C ASP A 288 14.33 -23.50 2.75
N PHE A 289 13.10 -23.13 3.04
CA PHE A 289 11.90 -23.74 2.51
C PHE A 289 10.98 -22.67 1.96
N TRP A 290 10.46 -22.92 0.76
CA TRP A 290 9.58 -22.03 0.05
C TRP A 290 8.36 -22.81 -0.44
N LYS A 291 7.16 -22.23 -0.32
CA LYS A 291 5.90 -22.78 -0.79
C LYS A 291 5.08 -21.71 -1.48
N ILE A 292 4.63 -21.96 -2.71
CA ILE A 292 3.60 -21.17 -3.39
C ILE A 292 2.61 -22.12 -4.07
N GLY A 293 1.38 -22.14 -3.57
CA GLY A 293 0.37 -23.10 -4.02
C GLY A 293 0.89 -24.53 -3.91
N ALA A 294 0.85 -25.29 -5.01
CA ALA A 294 1.33 -26.66 -5.09
C ALA A 294 2.87 -26.80 -5.16
N LYS A 295 3.59 -25.71 -5.45
CA LYS A 295 5.05 -25.77 -5.62
C LYS A 295 5.74 -25.64 -4.28
N LEU A 296 6.65 -26.54 -3.99
CA LEU A 296 7.53 -26.56 -2.83
C LEU A 296 8.97 -26.54 -3.30
N ARG A 297 9.84 -25.82 -2.58
CA ARG A 297 11.27 -25.77 -2.85
C ARG A 297 12.05 -25.80 -1.54
N PHE A 298 13.08 -26.62 -1.51
CA PHE A 298 14.06 -26.66 -0.43
C PHE A 298 15.42 -26.22 -0.97
N TYR A 299 16.11 -25.37 -0.23
CA TYR A 299 17.53 -25.09 -0.47
C TYR A 299 18.38 -25.86 0.52
N PHE A 300 19.35 -26.56 0.01
CA PHE A 300 20.35 -27.26 0.81
C PHE A 300 21.67 -27.39 0.03
N ASN A 301 22.78 -27.07 0.68
CA ASN A 301 24.14 -27.27 0.19
C ASN A 301 24.33 -26.79 -1.27
N LYS A 302 23.99 -25.53 -1.55
CA LYS A 302 24.10 -24.85 -2.86
C LYS A 302 23.18 -25.42 -3.95
N LYS A 303 22.16 -26.20 -3.60
CA LYS A 303 21.21 -26.78 -4.54
C LYS A 303 19.77 -26.54 -4.09
N TYR A 304 18.90 -26.28 -5.07
CA TYR A 304 17.46 -26.26 -4.89
C TYR A 304 16.84 -27.60 -5.29
N TYR A 305 15.87 -28.03 -4.50
CA TYR A 305 15.06 -29.23 -4.74
C TYR A 305 13.62 -28.80 -4.84
N GLU A 306 13.08 -28.89 -6.06
CA GLU A 306 11.71 -28.44 -6.34
C GLU A 306 10.79 -29.63 -6.57
N ILE A 307 9.58 -29.54 -6.05
CA ILE A 307 8.52 -30.54 -6.19
C ILE A 307 7.18 -29.86 -6.40
N THR A 308 6.24 -30.59 -7.03
CA THR A 308 4.84 -30.18 -7.13
C THR A 308 3.99 -31.16 -6.34
N ALA A 309 3.20 -30.67 -5.40
CA ALA A 309 2.30 -31.42 -4.52
C ALA A 309 0.90 -30.81 -4.58
N ASN A 310 0.07 -31.29 -5.50
CA ASN A 310 -1.25 -30.70 -5.76
C ASN A 310 -2.19 -30.75 -4.54
N ASN A 311 -2.05 -31.74 -3.67
CA ASN A 311 -2.78 -31.84 -2.41
C ASN A 311 -2.45 -30.75 -1.40
N LEU A 312 -1.39 -29.98 -1.62
CA LEU A 312 -0.95 -28.88 -0.76
C LEU A 312 -1.27 -27.49 -1.33
N THR A 313 -1.96 -27.41 -2.47
CA THR A 313 -2.27 -26.13 -3.16
C THR A 313 -2.89 -25.12 -2.20
N ASP A 314 -3.94 -25.49 -1.50
CA ASP A 314 -4.71 -24.60 -0.61
C ASP A 314 -4.30 -24.71 0.88
N LYS A 315 -3.23 -25.47 1.17
CA LYS A 315 -2.72 -25.62 2.54
C LYS A 315 -1.85 -24.42 2.91
N LYS A 316 -2.36 -23.59 3.84
CA LYS A 316 -1.61 -22.46 4.41
C LYS A 316 -0.66 -22.95 5.50
N ILE A 317 0.57 -22.48 5.50
CA ILE A 317 1.46 -22.67 6.64
C ILE A 317 0.97 -21.80 7.80
N THR A 318 0.69 -22.44 8.94
CA THR A 318 0.17 -21.77 10.13
C THR A 318 1.13 -21.81 11.32
N ARG A 319 2.04 -22.79 11.33
CA ARG A 319 3.03 -22.98 12.40
C ARG A 319 4.35 -23.48 11.82
N VAL A 320 5.43 -23.13 12.49
CA VAL A 320 6.77 -23.71 12.30
C VAL A 320 7.23 -24.25 13.64
N SER A 321 7.71 -25.49 13.68
CA SER A 321 8.27 -26.05 14.90
C SER A 321 9.71 -26.48 14.72
N TYR A 322 10.47 -26.40 15.80
CA TYR A 322 11.86 -26.80 15.88
C TYR A 322 12.08 -27.79 17.00
N VAL A 323 12.78 -28.88 16.72
CA VAL A 323 12.99 -29.98 17.68
C VAL A 323 14.46 -30.35 17.74
N PHE A 324 14.97 -30.55 18.97
CA PHE A 324 16.28 -31.06 19.26
C PHE A 324 16.16 -32.32 20.09
N THR A 325 16.81 -33.40 19.68
CA THR A 325 16.83 -34.63 20.47
C THR A 325 18.20 -35.30 20.47
N ASN A 326 18.45 -36.12 21.48
CA ASN A 326 19.57 -37.04 21.48
C ASN A 326 19.10 -38.48 21.30
N PHE A 327 19.98 -39.31 20.77
CA PHE A 327 19.72 -40.71 20.40
C PHE A 327 20.05 -41.69 21.53
N ASP A 328 19.25 -42.76 21.66
CA ASP A 328 19.49 -43.93 22.48
C ASP A 328 19.75 -43.60 23.97
N LYS A 329 18.92 -42.72 24.55
CA LYS A 329 18.98 -42.29 25.98
C LYS A 329 20.35 -41.69 26.38
N ARG A 330 21.16 -41.26 25.42
CA ARG A 330 22.50 -40.70 25.66
C ARG A 330 22.37 -39.25 26.16
N THR A 331 23.26 -38.84 27.02
CA THR A 331 23.21 -37.52 27.68
C THR A 331 24.61 -36.89 27.80
N GLY A 332 24.63 -35.62 28.21
CA GLY A 332 25.85 -34.88 28.50
C GLY A 332 26.85 -34.87 27.34
N SER A 333 28.04 -35.33 27.61
CA SER A 333 29.13 -35.31 26.62
C SER A 333 28.95 -36.21 25.40
N GLN A 334 27.89 -37.03 25.38
CA GLN A 334 27.55 -37.91 24.25
C GLN A 334 26.62 -37.22 23.23
N PHE A 335 26.17 -36.00 23.52
CA PHE A 335 25.36 -35.20 22.62
C PHE A 335 26.26 -34.39 21.70
N VAL A 336 25.81 -34.14 20.43
CA VAL A 336 26.50 -33.30 19.47
C VAL A 336 26.68 -31.91 20.05
N ALA A 337 27.93 -31.49 20.24
CA ALA A 337 28.28 -30.30 21.04
C ALA A 337 27.76 -29.02 20.39
N SER A 338 27.86 -28.89 19.06
CA SER A 338 27.34 -27.77 18.31
C SER A 338 26.07 -28.19 17.57
N ASN A 339 24.98 -28.39 18.31
CA ASN A 339 23.65 -28.67 17.80
C ASN A 339 22.74 -27.49 18.11
N MET A 340 22.59 -26.54 17.18
CA MET A 340 21.82 -25.30 17.41
C MET A 340 21.27 -24.70 16.13
N ILE A 341 20.22 -23.90 16.28
CA ILE A 341 19.73 -22.98 15.29
C ILE A 341 20.08 -21.55 15.70
N ARG A 342 20.66 -20.78 14.76
CA ARG A 342 21.18 -19.43 15.01
C ARG A 342 20.20 -18.35 14.60
N ARG A 343 19.52 -18.54 13.49
CA ARG A 343 18.54 -17.59 12.96
C ARG A 343 17.41 -18.32 12.27
N ILE A 344 16.22 -17.81 12.42
CA ILE A 344 15.04 -18.15 11.62
C ILE A 344 14.46 -16.86 11.09
N LEU A 345 14.18 -16.80 9.80
CA LEU A 345 13.46 -15.73 9.13
C LEU A 345 12.22 -16.33 8.47
N ILE A 346 11.04 -15.82 8.82
CA ILE A 346 9.76 -16.23 8.22
C ILE A 346 9.15 -15.03 7.50
N ARG A 347 8.76 -15.23 6.25
CA ARG A 347 8.07 -14.26 5.42
C ARG A 347 6.79 -14.82 4.83
N LYS A 348 5.76 -14.00 4.79
CA LYS A 348 4.61 -14.17 3.93
C LYS A 348 4.89 -13.43 2.64
N LEU A 349 4.77 -14.11 1.49
CA LEU A 349 5.11 -13.54 0.19
C LEU A 349 3.87 -12.98 -0.48
N TYR A 350 4.04 -11.89 -1.24
CA TYR A 350 3.00 -11.29 -2.08
C TYR A 350 1.71 -10.95 -1.30
N VAL A 351 1.84 -10.33 -0.12
CA VAL A 351 0.71 -9.77 0.62
C VAL A 351 0.14 -8.61 -0.17
N ASP A 352 -1.17 -8.64 -0.40
CA ASP A 352 -1.85 -7.54 -1.09
C ASP A 352 -1.79 -6.30 -0.21
N LYS A 353 -1.38 -5.18 -0.78
CA LYS A 353 -1.24 -3.88 -0.14
C LYS A 353 -1.94 -2.84 -0.98
N TRP A 354 -2.47 -1.85 -0.33
CA TRP A 354 -3.00 -0.67 -0.96
C TRP A 354 -2.20 0.56 -0.50
N SER A 355 -1.94 1.47 -1.42
CA SER A 355 -1.29 2.74 -1.12
C SER A 355 -2.12 3.87 -1.69
N ASP A 356 -2.44 4.83 -0.84
CA ASP A 356 -3.04 6.09 -1.24
C ASP A 356 -2.10 6.86 -2.17
N VAL A 357 -2.67 7.49 -3.20
CA VAL A 357 -1.95 8.32 -4.16
C VAL A 357 -2.45 9.75 -3.99
N PRO A 358 -1.56 10.75 -3.79
CA PRO A 358 -1.98 12.13 -3.71
C PRO A 358 -2.81 12.55 -4.92
N ASN A 359 -4.05 12.94 -4.68
CA ASN A 359 -4.98 13.28 -5.73
C ASN A 359 -4.90 14.76 -6.10
N LYS A 360 -5.25 15.08 -7.37
CA LYS A 360 -5.17 16.40 -7.95
C LYS A 360 -5.96 17.44 -7.15
N PHE A 361 -7.20 17.13 -6.81
CA PHE A 361 -8.09 17.97 -6.03
C PHE A 361 -8.32 17.33 -4.66
N SER A 362 -7.35 17.50 -3.76
CA SER A 362 -7.44 16.96 -2.40
C SER A 362 -8.57 17.60 -1.60
N ASN A 363 -9.00 16.89 -0.55
CA ASN A 363 -10.02 17.40 0.38
C ASN A 363 -9.66 18.80 0.91
N GLY A 364 -10.61 19.73 0.82
CA GLY A 364 -10.45 21.14 1.23
C GLY A 364 -9.85 22.04 0.14
N SER A 365 -9.43 21.51 -1.03
CA SER A 365 -8.91 22.33 -2.11
C SER A 365 -9.99 23.21 -2.74
N GLU A 366 -9.61 24.41 -3.16
CA GLU A 366 -10.45 25.39 -3.85
C GLU A 366 -10.00 25.55 -5.31
N LEU A 367 -10.89 25.16 -6.25
CA LEU A 367 -10.67 25.33 -7.68
C LEU A 367 -11.57 26.44 -8.20
N VAL A 368 -11.01 27.45 -8.86
CA VAL A 368 -11.75 28.56 -9.44
C VAL A 368 -11.53 28.61 -10.93
N VAL A 369 -12.61 28.64 -11.69
CA VAL A 369 -12.62 28.75 -13.14
C VAL A 369 -13.31 30.04 -13.53
N ASP A 370 -12.55 31.02 -14.00
CA ASP A 370 -13.08 32.24 -14.55
C ASP A 370 -13.16 32.11 -16.08
N THR A 371 -14.39 31.97 -16.59
CA THR A 371 -14.59 31.77 -18.03
C THR A 371 -14.47 33.04 -18.86
N GLU A 372 -14.55 34.21 -18.23
CA GLU A 372 -14.37 35.50 -18.94
C GLU A 372 -12.89 35.76 -19.27
N SER A 373 -12.00 35.51 -18.29
CA SER A 373 -10.55 35.67 -18.51
C SER A 373 -9.89 34.37 -19.02
N ALA A 374 -10.63 33.29 -19.15
CA ALA A 374 -10.13 31.96 -19.48
C ALA A 374 -8.99 31.52 -18.54
N THR A 375 -9.15 31.75 -17.24
CA THR A 375 -8.16 31.39 -16.22
C THR A 375 -8.71 30.35 -15.21
N ILE A 376 -7.81 29.46 -14.85
CA ILE A 376 -8.07 28.43 -13.82
C ILE A 376 -7.06 28.64 -12.70
N SER A 377 -7.51 28.58 -11.47
CA SER A 377 -6.63 28.58 -10.30
C SER A 377 -7.02 27.50 -9.31
N LEU A 378 -6.03 26.84 -8.73
CA LEU A 378 -6.16 25.86 -7.68
C LEU A 378 -5.48 26.39 -6.41
N ASN A 379 -6.22 26.52 -5.33
CA ASN A 379 -5.74 27.11 -4.07
C ASN A 379 -5.08 28.49 -4.25
N GLY A 380 -5.62 29.29 -5.16
CA GLY A 380 -5.11 30.62 -5.50
C GLY A 380 -3.87 30.65 -6.41
N MET A 381 -3.36 29.49 -6.82
CA MET A 381 -2.24 29.40 -7.76
C MET A 381 -2.75 29.16 -9.19
N PRO A 382 -2.12 29.72 -10.24
CA PRO A 382 -2.49 29.42 -11.62
C PRO A 382 -2.41 27.92 -11.93
N ALA A 383 -3.46 27.38 -12.58
CA ALA A 383 -3.63 25.96 -12.86
C ALA A 383 -4.31 25.72 -14.22
N ASN A 384 -3.97 26.51 -15.24
CA ASN A 384 -4.59 26.38 -16.57
C ASN A 384 -4.23 25.07 -17.28
N ASP A 385 -3.14 24.42 -16.88
CA ASP A 385 -2.71 23.10 -17.32
C ASP A 385 -3.62 21.97 -16.84
N GLU A 386 -4.51 22.24 -15.88
CA GLU A 386 -5.51 21.28 -15.46
C GLU A 386 -6.67 21.12 -16.45
N ALA A 387 -6.85 22.07 -17.37
CA ALA A 387 -7.88 21.95 -18.40
C ALA A 387 -7.53 20.87 -19.42
N VAL A 388 -8.46 19.97 -19.67
CA VAL A 388 -8.34 18.95 -20.73
C VAL A 388 -8.49 19.63 -22.09
N ASN A 389 -7.55 19.43 -22.98
CA ASN A 389 -7.51 20.08 -24.30
C ASN A 389 -8.50 19.50 -25.30
N PRO A 390 -9.18 20.36 -26.08
CA PRO A 390 -9.22 21.83 -25.97
C PRO A 390 -10.22 22.29 -24.90
N PRO A 391 -9.83 23.18 -23.98
CA PRO A 391 -10.76 23.74 -23.02
C PRO A 391 -11.82 24.63 -23.69
N LEU A 392 -13.09 24.43 -23.33
CA LEU A 392 -14.17 25.25 -23.86
C LEU A 392 -14.77 26.13 -22.75
N PHE A 393 -14.32 27.40 -22.72
CA PHE A 393 -14.89 28.42 -21.84
C PHE A 393 -16.10 29.04 -22.55
N ALA A 394 -17.31 28.54 -22.31
CA ALA A 394 -18.51 28.98 -23.02
C ALA A 394 -19.39 29.87 -22.15
N PRO A 395 -20.00 30.94 -22.74
CA PRO A 395 -20.89 31.84 -21.99
C PRO A 395 -22.29 31.20 -21.78
N LEU A 396 -22.99 31.69 -20.76
CA LEU A 396 -24.40 31.44 -20.51
C LEU A 396 -25.28 32.43 -21.25
N LYS A 397 -26.22 31.92 -22.05
CA LYS A 397 -27.15 32.72 -22.84
C LYS A 397 -28.21 33.42 -21.98
N PRO A 398 -28.89 34.50 -22.46
CA PRO A 398 -30.07 35.00 -21.79
C PRO A 398 -31.12 33.93 -21.54
N GLY A 399 -31.81 33.99 -20.36
CA GLY A 399 -32.78 33.05 -19.91
C GLY A 399 -32.20 31.92 -19.01
N ASN A 400 -32.89 30.80 -18.94
CA ASN A 400 -32.53 29.71 -18.05
C ASN A 400 -31.41 28.83 -18.64
N ASN A 401 -30.38 28.60 -17.87
CA ASN A 401 -29.26 27.72 -18.18
C ASN A 401 -29.15 26.63 -17.11
N LYS A 402 -29.24 25.38 -17.50
CA LYS A 402 -28.94 24.23 -16.64
C LYS A 402 -27.44 23.89 -16.81
N ILE A 403 -26.75 23.77 -15.69
CA ILE A 403 -25.33 23.41 -15.63
C ILE A 403 -25.23 22.16 -14.77
N GLU A 404 -24.62 21.12 -15.31
CA GLU A 404 -24.38 19.85 -14.62
C GLU A 404 -22.90 19.72 -14.29
N PHE A 405 -22.63 19.21 -13.09
CA PHE A 405 -21.28 19.02 -12.60
C PHE A 405 -21.04 17.53 -12.31
N TYR A 406 -19.88 17.07 -12.69
CA TYR A 406 -19.43 15.70 -12.55
C TYR A 406 -18.10 15.65 -11.83
N GLN A 407 -17.82 14.53 -11.17
CA GLN A 407 -16.57 14.27 -10.46
C GLN A 407 -16.13 12.81 -10.68
N SER A 408 -14.97 12.44 -10.17
CA SER A 408 -14.51 11.04 -10.18
C SER A 408 -15.49 10.13 -9.45
N ASP A 409 -15.79 8.96 -10.04
CA ASP A 409 -16.77 8.00 -9.50
C ASP A 409 -16.36 7.43 -8.13
N TRP A 410 -15.07 7.43 -7.84
CA TRP A 410 -14.51 6.97 -6.57
C TRP A 410 -14.53 8.03 -5.46
N SER A 411 -14.75 9.33 -5.80
CA SER A 411 -14.80 10.41 -4.80
C SER A 411 -15.98 10.23 -3.87
N GLN A 412 -15.72 10.28 -2.55
CA GLN A 412 -16.66 9.83 -1.53
C GLN A 412 -17.73 10.85 -1.14
N SER A 413 -17.57 12.12 -1.55
CA SER A 413 -18.56 13.16 -1.28
C SER A 413 -18.68 14.16 -2.42
N THR A 414 -19.84 14.80 -2.52
CA THR A 414 -20.08 15.86 -3.51
C THR A 414 -19.42 17.17 -3.09
N PRO A 415 -18.70 17.86 -4.01
CA PRO A 415 -18.09 19.15 -3.71
C PRO A 415 -19.15 20.24 -3.50
N GLU A 416 -18.77 21.28 -2.77
CA GLU A 416 -19.56 22.52 -2.77
C GLU A 416 -19.22 23.33 -4.02
N ILE A 417 -20.22 23.61 -4.88
CA ILE A 417 -20.01 24.35 -6.11
C ILE A 417 -20.91 25.58 -6.14
N THR A 418 -20.30 26.74 -6.44
CA THR A 418 -21.02 27.97 -6.68
C THR A 418 -20.75 28.48 -8.08
N VAL A 419 -21.78 29.08 -8.70
CA VAL A 419 -21.72 29.73 -10.01
C VAL A 419 -22.01 31.21 -9.80
N GLU A 420 -21.06 32.06 -10.18
CA GLU A 420 -21.15 33.53 -10.03
C GLU A 420 -21.19 34.18 -11.41
N TRP A 421 -22.04 35.19 -11.59
CA TRP A 421 -22.09 35.98 -12.84
C TRP A 421 -22.58 37.39 -12.58
N LYS A 422 -22.33 38.27 -13.55
CA LYS A 422 -22.94 39.60 -13.63
C LYS A 422 -23.75 39.73 -14.92
N GLU A 423 -25.00 40.19 -14.78
CA GLU A 423 -25.86 40.36 -15.93
C GLU A 423 -25.36 41.49 -16.84
N ARG A 424 -25.55 41.31 -18.15
CA ARG A 424 -25.22 42.29 -19.21
C ARG A 424 -26.46 42.65 -19.99
N TYR A 425 -26.63 43.94 -20.28
CA TYR A 425 -27.83 44.50 -20.93
C TYR A 425 -27.52 45.33 -22.15
#